data_e6eea9a54dac889f4f31b14e7f45ed68
#
_entry.id   e6eea9a54dac889f4f31b14e7f45ed68
#
_cell.length_a   1.000
_cell.length_b   1.000
_cell.length_c   1.000
_cell.angle_alpha   90.00
_cell.angle_beta   90.00
_cell.angle_gamma   90.00
#
_symmetry.space_group_name_H-M   'P 1'
#
loop_
_entity.id
_entity.type
_entity.pdbx_description
1 polymer ?
#
loop_
_entity_poly.entity_id
_entity_poly.type
_entity_poly.pdbx_seq_one_letter_code
_entity_poly.pdbx_strand_id
1 'polypeptide(L)'
;MEPAAFEAQLKRDGFAEIETKSAPPGVFSPVHSHACDLRALVMTGELTLHCQGASQTYRAGDMVVLAAGSEHAELNGPEGYTYIVGRRQPKL
;
A
#
# COMPACT_ATOMS: atom_id res chain seq x y z
N MET A 1 -3.32 10.33 -8.37
CA MET A 1 -3.46 9.47 -9.56
C MET A 1 -4.88 8.92 -9.62
N GLU A 2 -5.44 8.80 -10.82
CA GLU A 2 -6.77 8.24 -11.02
C GLU A 2 -6.77 6.71 -10.83
N PRO A 3 -7.81 6.12 -10.20
CA PRO A 3 -7.88 4.67 -10.00
C PRO A 3 -7.72 3.85 -11.27
N ALA A 4 -8.41 4.23 -12.36
CA ALA A 4 -8.32 3.48 -13.62
C ALA A 4 -6.90 3.52 -14.20
N ALA A 5 -6.22 4.66 -14.12
CA ALA A 5 -4.84 4.80 -14.57
C ALA A 5 -3.89 3.96 -13.72
N PHE A 6 -4.15 3.91 -12.41
CA PHE A 6 -3.35 3.09 -11.49
C PHE A 6 -3.51 1.60 -11.78
N GLU A 7 -4.74 1.13 -12.00
CA GLU A 7 -4.97 -0.28 -12.33
C GLU A 7 -4.31 -0.67 -13.66
N ALA A 8 -4.36 0.22 -14.65
CA ALA A 8 -3.68 -0.01 -15.93
C ALA A 8 -2.16 -0.11 -15.74
N GLN A 9 -1.60 0.75 -14.87
CA GLN A 9 -0.18 0.73 -14.54
C GLN A 9 0.21 -0.58 -13.86
N LEU A 10 -0.61 -1.07 -12.93
CA LEU A 10 -0.36 -2.34 -12.25
C LEU A 10 -0.29 -3.49 -13.25
N LYS A 11 -1.25 -3.57 -14.15
CA LYS A 11 -1.29 -4.62 -15.17
C LYS A 11 -0.08 -4.55 -16.11
N ARG A 12 0.27 -3.34 -16.55
CA ARG A 12 1.43 -3.12 -17.42
C ARG A 12 2.73 -3.58 -16.75
N ASP A 13 2.84 -3.36 -15.44
CA ASP A 13 4.05 -3.66 -14.67
C ASP A 13 4.06 -5.08 -14.08
N GLY A 14 3.09 -5.93 -14.47
CA GLY A 14 3.06 -7.33 -14.08
C GLY A 14 2.47 -7.61 -12.70
N PHE A 15 1.78 -6.66 -12.11
CA PHE A 15 1.07 -6.86 -10.85
C PHE A 15 -0.24 -7.59 -11.11
N ALA A 16 -0.60 -8.48 -10.19
CA ALA A 16 -1.81 -9.28 -10.25
C ALA A 16 -2.57 -9.20 -8.92
N GLU A 17 -3.65 -9.97 -8.81
CA GLU A 17 -4.48 -10.02 -7.60
C GLU A 17 -4.91 -8.61 -7.19
N ILE A 18 -5.33 -7.81 -8.16
CA ILE A 18 -5.73 -6.41 -7.94
C ILE A 18 -7.06 -6.40 -7.19
N GLU A 19 -7.06 -5.76 -6.02
CA GLU A 19 -8.22 -5.70 -5.14
C GLU A 19 -8.42 -4.28 -4.61
N THR A 20 -9.68 -3.95 -4.33
CA THR A 20 -10.03 -2.75 -3.58
C THR A 20 -10.35 -3.19 -2.15
N LYS A 21 -9.70 -2.59 -1.18
CA LYS A 21 -9.82 -2.97 0.23
C LYS A 21 -10.07 -1.77 1.12
N SER A 22 -10.56 -2.06 2.34
CA SER A 22 -10.73 -1.07 3.40
C SER A 22 -9.94 -1.51 4.62
N ALA A 23 -9.30 -0.56 5.28
CA ALA A 23 -8.57 -0.78 6.52
C ALA A 23 -9.28 -0.05 7.66
N PRO A 24 -9.42 -0.67 8.85
CA PRO A 24 -10.16 -0.07 9.96
C PRO A 24 -9.44 1.12 10.57
N PRO A 25 -10.21 2.02 11.24
CA PRO A 25 -9.63 3.20 11.88
C PRO A 25 -8.65 2.87 13.01
N GLY A 26 -7.56 3.62 13.09
CA GLY A 26 -6.67 3.66 14.24
C GLY A 26 -5.88 2.40 14.56
N VAL A 27 -5.91 1.40 13.70
CA VAL A 27 -5.18 0.14 13.95
C VAL A 27 -3.69 0.34 13.68
N PHE A 28 -2.89 -0.14 14.63
CA PHE A 28 -1.44 -0.20 14.48
C PHE A 28 -1.02 -1.64 14.17
N SER A 29 -0.24 -1.81 13.11
CA SER A 29 0.35 -3.10 12.74
C SER A 29 1.85 -3.03 13.00
N PRO A 30 2.38 -3.91 13.89
CA PRO A 30 3.81 -3.89 14.20
C PRO A 30 4.66 -4.30 13.01
N VAL A 31 5.97 -4.16 13.15
CA VAL A 31 6.92 -4.43 12.06
C VAL A 31 6.69 -5.80 11.45
N HIS A 32 6.50 -5.82 10.14
CA HIS A 32 6.31 -7.04 9.35
C HIS A 32 6.83 -6.79 7.93
N SER A 33 6.84 -7.85 7.13
CA SER A 33 7.20 -7.75 5.72
C SER A 33 6.30 -8.68 4.90
N HIS A 34 6.32 -8.51 3.60
CA HIS A 34 5.56 -9.37 2.68
C HIS A 34 6.52 -10.10 1.74
N ALA A 35 6.12 -11.28 1.28
CA ALA A 35 6.93 -12.09 0.37
C ALA A 35 6.86 -11.60 -1.08
N CYS A 36 6.00 -10.64 -1.39
CA CYS A 36 5.82 -10.12 -2.74
C CYS A 36 5.98 -8.59 -2.76
N ASP A 37 6.18 -8.05 -3.96
CA ASP A 37 6.12 -6.60 -4.16
C ASP A 37 4.66 -6.16 -4.03
N LEU A 38 4.43 -5.06 -3.33
CA LEU A 38 3.12 -4.45 -3.20
C LEU A 38 3.14 -3.04 -3.77
N ARG A 39 2.06 -2.68 -4.44
CA ARG A 39 1.84 -1.32 -4.87
C ARG A 39 0.37 -0.99 -4.63
N ALA A 40 0.12 0.13 -3.95
CA ALA A 40 -1.23 0.52 -3.58
C ALA A 40 -1.48 2.00 -3.88
N LEU A 41 -2.74 2.32 -4.14
CA LEU A 41 -3.21 3.70 -4.28
C LEU A 41 -4.22 3.96 -3.17
N VAL A 42 -3.95 4.96 -2.33
CA VAL A 42 -4.91 5.37 -1.31
C VAL A 42 -6.02 6.17 -1.99
N MET A 43 -7.28 5.76 -1.75
CA MET A 43 -8.44 6.43 -2.32
C MET A 43 -9.11 7.38 -1.34
N THR A 44 -9.26 6.96 -0.08
CA THR A 44 -9.82 7.79 0.99
C THR A 44 -9.06 7.53 2.28
N GLY A 45 -9.08 8.51 3.19
CA GLY A 45 -8.42 8.39 4.48
C GLY A 45 -6.90 8.53 4.39
N GLU A 46 -6.21 7.96 5.35
CA GLU A 46 -4.76 8.05 5.39
C GLU A 46 -4.10 6.87 6.09
N LEU A 47 -2.84 6.65 5.77
CA LEU A 47 -2.00 5.57 6.27
C LEU A 47 -0.61 6.14 6.53
N THR A 48 -0.02 5.83 7.70
CA THR A 48 1.37 6.19 7.99
C THR A 48 2.22 4.92 8.01
N LEU A 49 3.30 4.92 7.26
CA LEU A 49 4.27 3.82 7.25
C LEU A 49 5.54 4.25 7.97
N HIS A 50 6.08 3.34 8.77
CA HIS A 50 7.37 3.51 9.44
C HIS A 50 8.34 2.50 8.85
N CYS A 51 9.33 2.99 8.10
CA CYS A 51 10.35 2.16 7.45
C CYS A 51 11.72 2.69 7.79
N GLN A 52 12.61 1.83 8.27
CA GLN A 52 14.03 2.17 8.45
C GLN A 52 14.26 3.50 9.18
N GLY A 53 13.50 3.73 10.26
CA GLY A 53 13.65 4.91 11.09
C GLY A 53 12.97 6.17 10.55
N ALA A 54 12.29 6.07 9.42
CA ALA A 54 11.56 7.21 8.82
C ALA A 54 10.06 6.89 8.75
N SER A 55 9.24 7.92 8.88
CA SER A 55 7.78 7.82 8.77
C SER A 55 7.29 8.65 7.62
N GLN A 56 6.29 8.13 6.90
CA GLN A 56 5.64 8.87 5.83
C GLN A 56 4.14 8.60 5.88
N THR A 57 3.34 9.65 5.75
CA THR A 57 1.89 9.55 5.69
C THR A 57 1.42 9.64 4.24
N TYR A 58 0.57 8.71 3.86
CA TYR A 58 -0.02 8.63 2.53
C TYR A 58 -1.51 8.96 2.63
N ARG A 59 -1.98 9.84 1.74
CA ARG A 59 -3.37 10.32 1.70
C ARG A 59 -3.99 10.02 0.34
N ALA A 60 -5.24 10.36 0.17
CA ALA A 60 -5.97 10.14 -1.08
C ALA A 60 -5.16 10.63 -2.29
N GLY A 61 -4.96 9.75 -3.27
CA GLY A 61 -4.18 10.02 -4.47
C GLY A 61 -2.71 9.64 -4.38
N ASP A 62 -2.21 9.31 -3.19
CA ASP A 62 -0.81 8.92 -3.01
C ASP A 62 -0.61 7.43 -3.29
N MET A 63 0.52 7.11 -3.89
CA MET A 63 0.89 5.74 -4.18
C MET A 63 1.90 5.22 -3.17
N VAL A 64 1.65 4.00 -2.68
CA VAL A 64 2.53 3.29 -1.76
C VAL A 64 3.26 2.20 -2.54
N VAL A 65 4.58 2.13 -2.38
CA VAL A 65 5.41 1.11 -3.02
C VAL A 65 6.22 0.39 -1.95
N LEU A 66 6.02 -0.91 -1.84
CA LEU A 66 6.75 -1.75 -0.89
C LEU A 66 7.38 -2.92 -1.64
N ALA A 67 8.71 -2.99 -1.62
CA ALA A 67 9.43 -4.10 -2.20
C ALA A 67 9.30 -5.35 -1.32
N ALA A 68 9.34 -6.52 -1.94
CA ALA A 68 9.34 -7.79 -1.23
C ALA A 68 10.43 -7.82 -0.15
N GLY A 69 10.10 -8.27 1.05
CA GLY A 69 11.03 -8.35 2.17
C GLY A 69 11.30 -7.05 2.90
N SER A 70 10.74 -5.94 2.45
CA SER A 70 10.91 -4.64 3.11
C SER A 70 10.14 -4.60 4.43
N GLU A 71 10.85 -4.40 5.53
CA GLU A 71 10.24 -4.35 6.87
C GLU A 71 9.61 -2.97 7.11
N HIS A 72 8.38 -2.99 7.63
CA HIS A 72 7.64 -1.76 7.91
C HIS A 72 6.59 -1.99 8.99
N ALA A 73 6.25 -0.91 9.71
CA ALA A 73 5.10 -0.87 10.61
C ALA A 73 4.08 0.10 10.00
N GLU A 74 2.82 -0.08 10.35
CA GLU A 74 1.73 0.72 9.79
C GLU A 74 0.82 1.27 10.88
N LEU A 75 0.37 2.52 10.69
CA LEU A 75 -0.67 3.11 11.52
C LEU A 75 -1.77 3.64 10.61
N ASN A 76 -2.97 3.05 10.73
CA ASN A 76 -4.13 3.54 10.01
C ASN A 76 -4.59 4.87 10.61
N GLY A 77 -5.02 5.79 9.77
CA GLY A 77 -5.53 7.08 10.23
C GLY A 77 -6.80 6.96 11.05
N PRO A 78 -7.27 8.07 11.65
CA PRO A 78 -8.42 8.06 12.58
C PRO A 78 -9.74 7.62 11.93
N GLU A 79 -9.83 7.68 10.60
CA GLU A 79 -11.01 7.24 9.85
C GLU A 79 -10.76 5.97 9.04
N GLY A 80 -9.59 5.35 9.23
CA GLY A 80 -9.16 4.24 8.37
C GLY A 80 -8.78 4.74 6.98
N TYR A 81 -8.72 3.83 6.02
CA TYR A 81 -8.49 4.22 4.63
C TYR A 81 -9.01 3.15 3.68
N THR A 82 -9.30 3.56 2.44
CA THR A 82 -9.62 2.63 1.36
C THR A 82 -8.53 2.71 0.31
N TYR A 83 -8.24 1.60 -0.34
CA TYR A 83 -7.11 1.53 -1.27
C TYR A 83 -7.29 0.42 -2.30
N ILE A 84 -6.61 0.62 -3.44
CA ILE A 84 -6.46 -0.40 -4.46
C ILE A 84 -5.06 -0.96 -4.30
N VAL A 85 -4.92 -2.28 -4.30
CA VAL A 85 -3.62 -2.93 -4.12
C VAL A 85 -3.42 -4.03 -5.16
N GLY A 86 -2.20 -4.16 -5.66
CA GLY A 86 -1.78 -5.27 -6.48
C GLY A 86 -0.49 -5.88 -5.94
N ARG A 87 -0.26 -7.13 -6.28
CA ARG A 87 0.91 -7.91 -5.84
C ARG A 87 1.66 -8.44 -7.04
N ARG A 88 2.98 -8.54 -6.90
CA ARG A 88 3.84 -9.12 -7.92
C ARG A 88 4.93 -9.95 -7.23
N GLN A 89 5.19 -11.14 -7.75
CA GLN A 89 6.29 -11.95 -7.26
C GLN A 89 7.60 -11.22 -7.54
N PRO A 90 8.54 -11.20 -6.58
CA PRO A 90 9.82 -10.54 -6.81
C PRO A 90 10.62 -11.27 -7.87
N LYS A 91 11.40 -10.52 -8.62
CA LYS A 91 12.31 -11.09 -9.61
C LYS A 91 13.51 -11.70 -8.89
N LEU A 92 13.90 -12.86 -9.33
CA LEU A 92 15.07 -13.57 -8.81
C LEU A 92 16.33 -13.10 -9.53
#